data_2ebba8bff3ca111b534f122f1bd717d0
#
_entry.id   2ebba8bff3ca111b534f122f1bd717d0
#
_cell.length_a   1.000
_cell.length_b   1.000
_cell.length_c   1.000
_cell.angle_alpha   90.00
_cell.angle_beta   90.00
_cell.angle_gamma   90.00
#
_symmetry.space_group_name_H-M   'P 1'
#
loop_
_entity.id
_entity.type
_entity.pdbx_description
1 polymer ?
#
loop_
_entity_poly.entity_id
_entity_poly.type
_entity_poly.pdbx_seq_one_letter_code
_entity_poly.pdbx_strand_id
1 'polypeptide(L)'
;MKKRFSKIEISCLIVFVIIAILCFIWYFLYAYFADPEIALKGEDVVMVDLKGNYKEQGAEAYLDGKNISDRIKVKSNLNTRVVGDYQVTYEVTNLKGRRAKQIVRTIKVRDNIKPEIKLKKGKTYKTQYGLDYKEPGYTATDNYDGNITNKVEVKGTIDTNSLGSYKLYYSVVDSSGNKTTKIRTVKVVDETPPVIELRGKSKVILKKGEPYIDEGVIATDNYDGDVTSKVIKRGKVNTSRTGYYKVTYSVTDSFGNYQSVERTVQVGTRSEIDKDNCIMVSIKDQKLWFYQNGNLVLTSGVVTGTKNTWDTITGSFRIRSKAMGTYLTGADYKTWVNYWMLIDYGTQIGLHDATWRSSFGGSIYKYNGSHGCINLPYGVAKTIYNRAKVGTRVYVY
;
A
#
# COMPACT_ATOMS: atom_id res chain seq x y z
N MET A 1 -62.11 -6.44 -104.47
CA MET A 1 -61.90 -7.89 -104.44
C MET A 1 -61.82 -8.41 -102.99
N LYS A 2 -62.87 -9.06 -102.51
CA LYS A 2 -62.83 -9.75 -101.22
C LYS A 2 -62.20 -11.12 -101.45
N LYS A 3 -60.92 -11.29 -100.95
CA LYS A 3 -60.35 -12.66 -100.93
C LYS A 3 -61.17 -13.55 -100.02
N ARG A 4 -61.89 -14.53 -100.58
CA ARG A 4 -62.47 -15.60 -99.84
C ARG A 4 -61.37 -16.57 -99.44
N PHE A 5 -61.08 -16.70 -98.17
CA PHE A 5 -60.15 -17.75 -97.64
C PHE A 5 -60.70 -19.16 -98.07
N SER A 6 -59.83 -20.01 -98.54
CA SER A 6 -60.13 -21.39 -98.79
C SER A 6 -60.50 -22.14 -97.47
N LYS A 7 -61.33 -23.20 -97.57
CA LYS A 7 -61.68 -24.00 -96.38
C LYS A 7 -60.46 -24.50 -95.62
N ILE A 8 -59.32 -24.77 -96.32
CA ILE A 8 -58.05 -25.21 -95.73
C ILE A 8 -57.40 -24.11 -94.90
N GLU A 9 -57.33 -22.85 -95.45
CA GLU A 9 -56.75 -21.71 -94.72
C GLU A 9 -57.54 -21.37 -93.44
N ILE A 10 -58.90 -21.53 -93.46
CA ILE A 10 -59.74 -21.29 -92.27
C ILE A 10 -59.46 -22.43 -91.23
N SER A 11 -59.38 -23.70 -91.71
CA SER A 11 -59.01 -24.78 -90.76
C SER A 11 -57.61 -24.64 -90.16
N CYS A 12 -56.64 -24.26 -90.91
CA CYS A 12 -55.29 -24.00 -90.42
C CYS A 12 -55.26 -22.79 -89.38
N LEU A 13 -56.07 -21.74 -89.63
CA LEU A 13 -56.23 -20.64 -88.75
C LEU A 13 -56.89 -21.04 -87.41
N ILE A 14 -57.97 -21.91 -87.51
CA ILE A 14 -58.68 -22.46 -86.35
C ILE A 14 -57.72 -23.32 -85.53
N VAL A 15 -56.93 -24.20 -86.13
CA VAL A 15 -55.98 -25.08 -85.43
C VAL A 15 -54.86 -24.21 -84.77
N PHE A 16 -54.38 -23.17 -85.43
CA PHE A 16 -53.41 -22.27 -84.87
C PHE A 16 -53.96 -21.56 -83.67
N VAL A 17 -55.22 -21.03 -83.74
CA VAL A 17 -55.87 -20.35 -82.60
C VAL A 17 -56.08 -21.32 -81.44
N ILE A 18 -56.52 -22.60 -81.72
CA ILE A 18 -56.70 -23.62 -80.69
C ILE A 18 -55.33 -23.91 -80.00
N ILE A 19 -54.24 -24.09 -80.79
CA ILE A 19 -52.94 -24.33 -80.22
C ILE A 19 -52.47 -23.10 -79.39
N ALA A 20 -52.71 -21.86 -79.87
CA ALA A 20 -52.40 -20.69 -79.13
C ALA A 20 -53.15 -20.56 -77.79
N ILE A 21 -54.48 -20.94 -77.82
CA ILE A 21 -55.32 -21.04 -76.63
C ILE A 21 -54.80 -22.12 -75.66
N LEU A 22 -54.47 -23.25 -76.15
CA LEU A 22 -53.92 -24.35 -75.35
C LEU A 22 -52.59 -24.02 -74.76
N CYS A 23 -51.73 -23.38 -75.51
CA CYS A 23 -50.41 -22.87 -74.99
C CYS A 23 -50.64 -21.80 -73.95
N PHE A 24 -51.61 -20.89 -74.15
CA PHE A 24 -51.96 -19.86 -73.17
C PHE A 24 -52.58 -20.50 -71.87
N ILE A 25 -53.45 -21.48 -72.02
CA ILE A 25 -54.01 -22.21 -70.84
C ILE A 25 -52.89 -22.99 -70.12
N TRP A 26 -52.00 -23.69 -70.86
CA TRP A 26 -50.91 -24.42 -70.31
C TRP A 26 -49.91 -23.46 -69.55
N TYR A 27 -49.56 -22.32 -70.15
CA TYR A 27 -48.72 -21.31 -69.51
C TYR A 27 -49.43 -20.75 -68.27
N PHE A 28 -50.74 -20.50 -68.32
CA PHE A 28 -51.50 -19.99 -67.21
C PHE A 28 -51.57 -21.00 -66.05
N LEU A 29 -51.79 -22.25 -66.34
CA LEU A 29 -51.81 -23.38 -65.39
C LEU A 29 -50.39 -23.58 -64.80
N TYR A 30 -49.40 -23.58 -65.66
CA TYR A 30 -48.03 -23.71 -65.24
C TYR A 30 -47.63 -22.59 -64.28
N ALA A 31 -47.85 -21.33 -64.64
CA ALA A 31 -47.56 -20.22 -63.79
C ALA A 31 -48.36 -20.23 -62.48
N TYR A 32 -49.48 -20.92 -62.43
CA TYR A 32 -50.35 -21.07 -61.26
C TYR A 32 -49.87 -22.19 -60.31
N PHE A 33 -49.36 -23.29 -60.86
CA PHE A 33 -49.03 -24.51 -60.13
C PHE A 33 -47.56 -24.79 -59.99
N ALA A 34 -46.68 -24.08 -60.73
CA ALA A 34 -45.27 -24.26 -60.62
C ALA A 34 -44.75 -23.91 -59.23
N ASP A 35 -43.90 -24.77 -58.69
CA ASP A 35 -43.25 -24.59 -57.40
C ASP A 35 -41.93 -23.84 -57.56
N PRO A 36 -41.68 -22.74 -56.81
CA PRO A 36 -40.40 -22.07 -56.82
C PRO A 36 -39.33 -22.90 -56.10
N GLU A 37 -38.10 -22.85 -56.59
CA GLU A 37 -36.91 -23.35 -55.92
C GLU A 37 -36.24 -22.20 -55.18
N ILE A 38 -35.72 -22.48 -53.97
CA ILE A 38 -35.02 -21.50 -53.17
C ILE A 38 -33.84 -22.17 -52.45
N ALA A 39 -32.66 -21.52 -52.46
CA ALA A 39 -31.43 -22.01 -51.82
C ALA A 39 -30.76 -20.86 -51.07
N LEU A 40 -30.17 -21.16 -49.92
CA LEU A 40 -29.36 -20.21 -49.16
C LEU A 40 -28.05 -19.91 -49.91
N LYS A 41 -27.57 -18.66 -49.85
CA LYS A 41 -26.19 -18.33 -50.16
C LYS A 41 -25.34 -18.58 -48.92
N GLY A 42 -24.36 -19.49 -49.01
CA GLY A 42 -23.52 -19.88 -47.89
C GLY A 42 -24.18 -20.84 -46.91
N GLU A 43 -23.68 -20.92 -45.70
CA GLU A 43 -24.06 -21.93 -44.71
C GLU A 43 -25.48 -21.73 -44.16
N ASP A 44 -26.13 -22.83 -43.81
CA ASP A 44 -27.47 -22.85 -43.18
C ASP A 44 -27.43 -22.57 -41.66
N VAL A 45 -26.27 -22.80 -41.02
CA VAL A 45 -26.02 -22.50 -39.62
C VAL A 45 -24.77 -21.62 -39.52
N VAL A 46 -24.89 -20.42 -38.93
CA VAL A 46 -23.81 -19.48 -38.79
C VAL A 46 -23.58 -19.14 -37.30
N MET A 47 -22.33 -19.22 -36.83
CA MET A 47 -21.94 -18.82 -35.50
C MET A 47 -21.56 -17.34 -35.52
N VAL A 48 -22.05 -16.60 -34.55
CA VAL A 48 -21.79 -15.15 -34.38
C VAL A 48 -21.43 -14.88 -32.94
N ASP A 49 -20.36 -14.15 -32.72
CA ASP A 49 -20.00 -13.72 -31.36
C ASP A 49 -21.01 -12.71 -30.81
N LEU A 50 -21.24 -12.75 -29.53
CA LEU A 50 -22.08 -11.76 -28.81
C LEU A 50 -21.63 -10.33 -29.13
N LYS A 51 -22.59 -9.49 -29.54
CA LYS A 51 -22.36 -8.11 -30.03
C LYS A 51 -21.50 -8.04 -31.31
N GLY A 52 -21.23 -9.18 -31.93
CA GLY A 52 -20.52 -9.24 -33.22
C GLY A 52 -21.37 -8.68 -34.35
N ASN A 53 -20.66 -8.24 -35.40
CA ASN A 53 -21.32 -7.80 -36.63
C ASN A 53 -21.65 -9.02 -37.49
N TYR A 54 -22.91 -9.18 -37.85
CA TYR A 54 -23.37 -10.18 -38.79
C TYR A 54 -23.90 -9.51 -40.06
N LYS A 55 -23.41 -9.96 -41.22
CA LYS A 55 -23.91 -9.56 -42.53
C LYS A 55 -24.60 -10.75 -43.18
N GLU A 56 -25.89 -10.61 -43.42
CA GLU A 56 -26.67 -11.65 -44.05
C GLU A 56 -26.28 -11.84 -45.53
N GLN A 57 -26.03 -13.11 -45.93
CA GLN A 57 -25.60 -13.48 -47.26
C GLN A 57 -26.74 -13.64 -48.23
N GLY A 58 -27.99 -13.81 -47.72
CA GLY A 58 -29.18 -13.91 -48.51
C GLY A 58 -29.47 -15.31 -49.06
N ALA A 59 -30.42 -15.38 -49.99
CA ALA A 59 -30.81 -16.56 -50.71
C ALA A 59 -31.06 -16.24 -52.18
N GLU A 60 -31.10 -17.28 -53.03
CA GLU A 60 -31.48 -17.18 -54.41
C GLU A 60 -32.72 -18.05 -54.69
N ALA A 61 -33.61 -17.55 -55.58
CA ALA A 61 -34.82 -18.28 -55.95
C ALA A 61 -34.97 -18.34 -57.45
N TYR A 62 -35.41 -19.48 -57.90
CA TYR A 62 -35.65 -19.78 -59.33
C TYR A 62 -37.01 -20.40 -59.54
N LEU A 63 -37.61 -20.12 -60.72
CA LEU A 63 -38.80 -20.79 -61.22
C LEU A 63 -38.50 -21.15 -62.66
N ASP A 64 -38.40 -22.43 -62.95
CA ASP A 64 -38.10 -22.97 -64.29
C ASP A 64 -36.82 -22.27 -64.85
N GLY A 65 -35.77 -22.26 -64.08
CA GLY A 65 -34.48 -21.63 -64.48
C GLY A 65 -34.47 -20.12 -64.53
N LYS A 66 -35.61 -19.42 -64.36
CA LYS A 66 -35.68 -17.96 -64.26
C LYS A 66 -35.43 -17.50 -62.85
N ASN A 67 -34.49 -16.56 -62.69
CA ASN A 67 -34.23 -15.97 -61.40
C ASN A 67 -35.41 -15.09 -60.95
N ILE A 68 -35.95 -15.39 -59.77
CA ILE A 68 -37.06 -14.68 -59.12
C ILE A 68 -36.67 -14.24 -57.69
N SER A 69 -35.37 -14.06 -57.43
CA SER A 69 -34.82 -13.70 -56.11
C SER A 69 -35.32 -12.36 -55.58
N ASP A 70 -35.75 -11.47 -56.48
CA ASP A 70 -36.39 -10.19 -56.16
C ASP A 70 -37.75 -10.37 -55.41
N ARG A 71 -38.35 -11.58 -55.48
CA ARG A 71 -39.59 -11.92 -54.78
C ARG A 71 -39.41 -12.52 -53.41
N ILE A 72 -38.20 -12.77 -52.99
CA ILE A 72 -37.90 -13.33 -51.68
C ILE A 72 -38.32 -12.34 -50.61
N LYS A 73 -39.19 -12.79 -49.71
CA LYS A 73 -39.50 -12.07 -48.46
C LYS A 73 -38.61 -12.60 -47.36
N VAL A 74 -37.96 -11.69 -46.63
CA VAL A 74 -37.07 -12.04 -45.56
C VAL A 74 -37.67 -11.59 -44.23
N LYS A 75 -37.70 -12.49 -43.26
CA LYS A 75 -38.04 -12.20 -41.85
C LYS A 75 -36.90 -12.63 -40.97
N SER A 76 -36.51 -11.81 -40.01
CA SER A 76 -35.46 -12.12 -39.05
C SER A 76 -35.86 -11.67 -37.64
N ASN A 77 -35.53 -12.51 -36.67
CA ASN A 77 -35.62 -12.16 -35.25
C ASN A 77 -34.23 -11.99 -34.61
N LEU A 78 -33.16 -11.83 -35.43
CA LEU A 78 -31.80 -11.77 -34.97
C LEU A 78 -31.57 -10.59 -34.02
N ASN A 79 -31.00 -10.94 -32.84
CA ASN A 79 -30.50 -10.01 -31.87
C ASN A 79 -29.10 -10.46 -31.44
N THR A 80 -28.04 -9.84 -31.98
CA THR A 80 -26.66 -10.18 -31.64
C THR A 80 -26.25 -9.74 -30.25
N ARG A 81 -27.07 -8.97 -29.51
CA ARG A 81 -26.78 -8.53 -28.13
C ARG A 81 -27.24 -9.53 -27.07
N VAL A 82 -27.92 -10.59 -27.45
CA VAL A 82 -28.41 -11.62 -26.53
C VAL A 82 -27.98 -12.97 -27.05
N VAL A 83 -27.42 -13.80 -26.19
CA VAL A 83 -27.04 -15.19 -26.48
C VAL A 83 -28.31 -15.99 -26.81
N GLY A 84 -28.24 -16.76 -27.87
CA GLY A 84 -29.40 -17.57 -28.30
C GLY A 84 -29.29 -18.04 -29.73
N ASP A 85 -30.30 -18.80 -30.17
CA ASP A 85 -30.47 -19.25 -31.53
C ASP A 85 -31.56 -18.42 -32.21
N TYR A 86 -31.23 -17.79 -33.31
CA TYR A 86 -32.07 -16.88 -34.08
C TYR A 86 -32.27 -17.42 -35.47
N GLN A 87 -33.35 -17.00 -36.13
CA GLN A 87 -33.70 -17.47 -37.45
C GLN A 87 -33.86 -16.32 -38.43
N VAL A 88 -33.29 -16.52 -39.62
CA VAL A 88 -33.61 -15.72 -40.81
C VAL A 88 -34.34 -16.60 -41.76
N THR A 89 -35.61 -16.25 -41.98
CA THR A 89 -36.55 -17.01 -42.82
C THR A 89 -36.68 -16.33 -44.17
N TYR A 90 -36.52 -17.11 -45.22
CA TYR A 90 -36.71 -16.69 -46.60
C TYR A 90 -37.91 -17.42 -47.16
N GLU A 91 -38.85 -16.67 -47.71
CA GLU A 91 -40.04 -17.17 -48.33
C GLU A 91 -40.15 -16.62 -49.74
N VAL A 92 -40.40 -17.49 -50.71
CA VAL A 92 -40.66 -17.10 -52.10
C VAL A 92 -41.98 -17.71 -52.56
N THR A 93 -42.76 -16.95 -53.33
CA THR A 93 -44.00 -17.37 -53.94
C THR A 93 -43.83 -17.53 -55.46
N ASN A 94 -44.66 -18.40 -56.10
CA ASN A 94 -44.66 -18.49 -57.54
C ASN A 94 -45.20 -17.20 -58.20
N LEU A 95 -45.22 -17.15 -59.53
CA LEU A 95 -45.59 -15.96 -60.30
C LEU A 95 -46.99 -15.39 -60.02
N LYS A 96 -47.87 -16.21 -59.46
CA LYS A 96 -49.21 -15.80 -59.04
C LYS A 96 -49.37 -15.54 -57.55
N GLY A 97 -48.30 -15.73 -56.82
CA GLY A 97 -48.26 -15.46 -55.36
C GLY A 97 -49.01 -16.51 -54.51
N ARG A 98 -49.30 -17.71 -55.06
CA ARG A 98 -50.14 -18.74 -54.39
C ARG A 98 -49.33 -19.90 -53.80
N ARG A 99 -48.29 -20.39 -54.48
CA ARG A 99 -47.39 -21.42 -53.94
C ARG A 99 -46.16 -20.76 -53.32
N ALA A 100 -45.92 -21.12 -52.08
CA ALA A 100 -44.81 -20.59 -51.32
C ALA A 100 -43.84 -21.71 -50.92
N LYS A 101 -42.53 -21.45 -50.98
CA LYS A 101 -41.46 -22.31 -50.44
C LYS A 101 -40.66 -21.48 -49.46
N GLN A 102 -40.29 -22.09 -48.35
CA GLN A 102 -39.60 -21.46 -47.26
C GLN A 102 -38.31 -22.21 -46.95
N ILE A 103 -37.25 -21.50 -46.66
CA ILE A 103 -36.01 -22.01 -46.08
C ILE A 103 -35.56 -21.09 -44.93
N VAL A 104 -34.76 -21.64 -44.03
CA VAL A 104 -34.37 -20.97 -42.79
C VAL A 104 -32.85 -21.05 -42.62
N ARG A 105 -32.24 -19.94 -42.29
CA ARG A 105 -30.88 -19.91 -41.76
C ARG A 105 -30.93 -19.73 -40.25
N THR A 106 -30.17 -20.56 -39.52
CA THR A 106 -30.03 -20.46 -38.08
C THR A 106 -28.77 -19.65 -37.74
N ILE A 107 -28.90 -18.56 -36.95
CA ILE A 107 -27.82 -17.76 -36.47
C ILE A 107 -27.67 -18.08 -34.98
N LYS A 108 -26.52 -18.65 -34.60
CA LYS A 108 -26.21 -18.99 -33.21
C LYS A 108 -25.33 -17.91 -32.60
N VAL A 109 -25.93 -17.01 -31.80
CA VAL A 109 -25.17 -15.99 -31.04
C VAL A 109 -24.62 -16.63 -29.79
N ARG A 110 -23.30 -16.57 -29.62
CA ARG A 110 -22.59 -17.18 -28.50
C ARG A 110 -21.69 -16.17 -27.82
N ASP A 111 -21.62 -16.27 -26.50
CA ASP A 111 -20.58 -15.55 -25.72
C ASP A 111 -19.39 -16.49 -25.52
N ASN A 112 -18.27 -16.13 -26.10
CA ASN A 112 -17.00 -16.86 -26.04
C ASN A 112 -15.95 -16.14 -25.20
N ILE A 113 -16.33 -15.03 -24.53
CA ILE A 113 -15.42 -14.24 -23.69
C ILE A 113 -15.46 -14.77 -22.27
N LYS A 114 -14.28 -15.09 -21.75
CA LYS A 114 -14.15 -15.60 -20.38
C LYS A 114 -14.29 -14.46 -19.36
N PRO A 115 -14.92 -14.74 -18.20
CA PRO A 115 -15.00 -13.76 -17.12
C PRO A 115 -13.62 -13.37 -16.58
N GLU A 116 -13.49 -12.16 -16.07
CA GLU A 116 -12.29 -11.65 -15.43
C GLU A 116 -12.42 -11.70 -13.90
N ILE A 117 -11.44 -12.33 -13.21
CA ILE A 117 -11.31 -12.28 -11.75
C ILE A 117 -10.23 -11.27 -11.37
N LYS A 118 -10.54 -10.33 -10.50
CA LYS A 118 -9.60 -9.38 -9.89
C LYS A 118 -9.43 -9.67 -8.41
N LEU A 119 -8.19 -10.00 -7.98
CA LEU A 119 -7.85 -10.24 -6.58
C LEU A 119 -7.47 -8.91 -5.92
N LYS A 120 -8.17 -8.51 -4.86
CA LYS A 120 -7.79 -7.34 -4.04
C LYS A 120 -6.46 -7.63 -3.35
N LYS A 121 -5.60 -6.60 -3.21
CA LYS A 121 -4.23 -6.69 -2.69
C LYS A 121 -3.30 -7.67 -3.46
N GLY A 122 -3.67 -8.04 -4.70
CA GLY A 122 -2.80 -8.75 -5.63
C GLY A 122 -2.76 -10.27 -5.50
N LYS A 123 -1.83 -10.87 -6.26
CA LYS A 123 -1.67 -12.33 -6.38
C LYS A 123 -0.88 -12.94 -5.22
N THR A 124 -0.06 -12.15 -4.52
CA THR A 124 0.71 -12.59 -3.36
C THR A 124 0.24 -11.79 -2.16
N TYR A 125 -0.03 -12.46 -1.06
CA TYR A 125 -0.48 -11.87 0.20
C TYR A 125 0.28 -12.52 1.35
N LYS A 126 0.68 -11.73 2.37
CA LYS A 126 1.33 -12.24 3.58
C LYS A 126 0.32 -12.29 4.72
N THR A 127 0.42 -13.31 5.56
CA THR A 127 -0.24 -13.41 6.86
C THR A 127 0.77 -13.86 7.91
N GLN A 128 0.55 -13.46 9.16
CA GLN A 128 1.44 -13.79 10.25
C GLN A 128 1.19 -15.22 10.75
N TYR A 129 2.25 -15.89 11.19
CA TYR A 129 2.18 -17.15 11.89
C TYR A 129 1.29 -17.05 13.13
N GLY A 130 0.46 -18.06 13.36
CA GLY A 130 -0.44 -18.14 14.51
C GLY A 130 -1.67 -17.25 14.46
N LEU A 131 -1.85 -16.41 13.41
CA LEU A 131 -3.02 -15.56 13.25
C LEU A 131 -3.97 -16.09 12.16
N ASP A 132 -5.27 -15.99 12.39
CA ASP A 132 -6.27 -16.39 11.41
C ASP A 132 -6.10 -15.63 10.08
N TYR A 133 -6.10 -16.36 8.99
CA TYR A 133 -6.08 -15.77 7.67
C TYR A 133 -7.39 -15.03 7.37
N LYS A 134 -7.28 -13.76 7.00
CA LYS A 134 -8.40 -12.95 6.53
C LYS A 134 -8.28 -12.69 5.03
N GLU A 135 -9.25 -13.20 4.27
CA GLU A 135 -9.31 -13.00 2.82
C GLU A 135 -9.43 -11.51 2.47
N PRO A 136 -8.48 -10.93 1.69
CA PRO A 136 -8.56 -9.53 1.29
C PRO A 136 -9.70 -9.21 0.33
N GLY A 137 -10.27 -10.25 -0.27
CA GLY A 137 -11.39 -10.16 -1.19
C GLY A 137 -10.99 -10.21 -2.67
N TYR A 138 -12.02 -10.32 -3.50
CA TYR A 138 -11.94 -10.41 -4.95
C TYR A 138 -13.20 -9.86 -5.60
N THR A 139 -13.18 -9.69 -6.92
CA THR A 139 -14.35 -9.40 -7.76
C THR A 139 -14.27 -10.22 -9.04
N ALA A 140 -15.42 -10.56 -9.60
CA ALA A 140 -15.50 -11.20 -10.90
C ALA A 140 -16.55 -10.52 -11.77
N THR A 141 -16.19 -10.23 -13.03
CA THR A 141 -17.05 -9.58 -14.00
C THR A 141 -16.96 -10.26 -15.34
N ASP A 142 -18.05 -10.25 -16.06
CA ASP A 142 -18.18 -10.78 -17.41
C ASP A 142 -18.84 -9.75 -18.33
N ASN A 143 -18.61 -9.86 -19.64
CA ASN A 143 -19.14 -8.93 -20.66
C ASN A 143 -20.64 -9.08 -20.90
N TYR A 144 -21.21 -10.27 -20.61
CA TYR A 144 -22.62 -10.59 -20.77
C TYR A 144 -23.35 -10.69 -19.44
N ASP A 145 -22.79 -11.46 -18.49
CA ASP A 145 -23.38 -11.70 -17.16
C ASP A 145 -23.19 -10.52 -16.19
N GLY A 146 -22.28 -9.57 -16.51
CA GLY A 146 -21.98 -8.47 -15.64
C GLY A 146 -21.21 -8.86 -14.38
N ASN A 147 -21.68 -8.47 -13.21
CA ASN A 147 -21.04 -8.81 -11.93
C ASN A 147 -21.45 -10.22 -11.47
N ILE A 148 -20.51 -11.16 -11.51
CA ILE A 148 -20.67 -12.56 -11.10
C ILE A 148 -19.79 -12.94 -9.91
N THR A 149 -19.40 -11.97 -9.09
CA THR A 149 -18.52 -12.17 -7.91
C THR A 149 -19.07 -13.23 -6.97
N ASN A 150 -20.39 -13.31 -6.81
CA ASN A 150 -21.06 -14.29 -5.95
C ASN A 150 -21.01 -15.74 -6.49
N LYS A 151 -20.63 -15.93 -7.76
CA LYS A 151 -20.45 -17.25 -8.38
C LYS A 151 -19.00 -17.76 -8.25
N VAL A 152 -18.08 -16.97 -7.66
CA VAL A 152 -16.69 -17.38 -7.50
C VAL A 152 -16.58 -18.45 -6.43
N GLU A 153 -16.04 -19.60 -6.80
CA GLU A 153 -15.63 -20.65 -5.89
C GLU A 153 -14.18 -20.47 -5.50
N VAL A 154 -13.89 -20.56 -4.19
CA VAL A 154 -12.54 -20.52 -3.65
C VAL A 154 -12.17 -21.87 -3.08
N LYS A 155 -11.06 -22.47 -3.57
CA LYS A 155 -10.55 -23.77 -3.11
C LYS A 155 -9.13 -23.64 -2.63
N GLY A 156 -8.79 -24.40 -1.61
CA GLY A 156 -7.49 -24.43 -0.94
C GLY A 156 -7.64 -24.13 0.54
N THR A 157 -6.64 -24.53 1.29
CA THR A 157 -6.55 -24.28 2.75
C THR A 157 -5.23 -23.61 3.07
N ILE A 158 -5.24 -22.79 4.12
CA ILE A 158 -4.07 -22.11 4.65
C ILE A 158 -3.92 -22.57 6.09
N ASP A 159 -2.81 -23.25 6.37
CA ASP A 159 -2.41 -23.55 7.75
C ASP A 159 -1.52 -22.41 8.24
N THR A 160 -2.08 -21.54 9.06
CA THR A 160 -1.36 -20.39 9.63
C THR A 160 -0.42 -20.78 10.77
N ASN A 161 -0.49 -22.03 11.27
CA ASN A 161 0.44 -22.57 12.25
C ASN A 161 1.65 -23.28 11.61
N SER A 162 1.80 -23.12 10.29
CA SER A 162 2.93 -23.65 9.56
C SER A 162 3.45 -22.64 8.56
N LEU A 163 4.71 -22.25 8.69
CA LEU A 163 5.35 -21.29 7.77
C LEU A 163 5.40 -21.90 6.36
N GLY A 164 5.15 -21.08 5.36
CA GLY A 164 5.19 -21.56 3.99
C GLY A 164 4.39 -20.73 2.99
N SER A 165 4.20 -21.33 1.82
CA SER A 165 3.44 -20.73 0.73
C SER A 165 2.27 -21.61 0.36
N TYR A 166 1.07 -21.10 0.55
CA TYR A 166 -0.20 -21.76 0.30
C TYR A 166 -0.86 -21.19 -0.95
N LYS A 167 -1.64 -21.98 -1.65
CA LYS A 167 -2.35 -21.55 -2.86
C LYS A 167 -3.85 -21.60 -2.66
N LEU A 168 -4.53 -20.48 -2.95
CA LEU A 168 -5.97 -20.41 -3.08
C LEU A 168 -6.33 -20.26 -4.55
N TYR A 169 -7.25 -21.09 -5.03
CA TYR A 169 -7.75 -21.15 -6.40
C TYR A 169 -9.12 -20.51 -6.45
N TYR A 170 -9.26 -19.41 -7.17
CA TYR A 170 -10.51 -18.71 -7.41
C TYR A 170 -10.99 -19.08 -8.79
N SER A 171 -12.14 -19.72 -8.89
CA SER A 171 -12.71 -20.10 -10.18
C SER A 171 -14.12 -19.58 -10.33
N VAL A 172 -14.46 -19.17 -11.54
CA VAL A 172 -15.79 -18.72 -11.90
C VAL A 172 -16.15 -19.22 -13.30
N VAL A 173 -17.41 -19.53 -13.51
CA VAL A 173 -17.98 -19.91 -14.81
C VAL A 173 -19.13 -18.95 -15.08
N ASP A 174 -19.18 -18.38 -16.30
CA ASP A 174 -20.28 -17.57 -16.76
C ASP A 174 -21.49 -18.41 -17.16
N SER A 175 -22.60 -17.80 -17.59
CA SER A 175 -23.80 -18.49 -18.04
C SER A 175 -23.62 -19.21 -19.39
N SER A 176 -22.58 -18.84 -20.15
CA SER A 176 -22.25 -19.47 -21.44
C SER A 176 -21.26 -20.64 -21.31
N GLY A 177 -20.74 -20.91 -20.08
CA GLY A 177 -19.86 -22.02 -19.79
C GLY A 177 -18.36 -21.65 -19.88
N ASN A 178 -18.00 -20.38 -20.13
CA ASN A 178 -16.59 -19.99 -20.16
C ASN A 178 -16.06 -19.90 -18.74
N LYS A 179 -14.90 -20.51 -18.50
CA LYS A 179 -14.27 -20.63 -17.19
C LYS A 179 -13.00 -19.82 -17.07
N THR A 180 -12.85 -19.11 -15.95
CA THR A 180 -11.59 -18.47 -15.52
C THR A 180 -11.17 -18.99 -14.16
N THR A 181 -9.85 -19.16 -13.98
CA THR A 181 -9.24 -19.48 -12.68
C THR A 181 -8.08 -18.52 -12.41
N LYS A 182 -8.00 -17.99 -11.20
CA LYS A 182 -6.88 -17.20 -10.67
C LYS A 182 -6.33 -17.87 -9.42
N ILE A 183 -5.04 -17.67 -9.19
CA ILE A 183 -4.36 -18.22 -8.02
C ILE A 183 -3.85 -17.05 -7.17
N ARG A 184 -4.10 -17.12 -5.86
CA ARG A 184 -3.45 -16.32 -4.84
C ARG A 184 -2.47 -17.18 -4.09
N THR A 185 -1.21 -16.72 -3.99
CA THR A 185 -0.21 -17.31 -3.11
C THR A 185 -0.26 -16.56 -1.79
N VAL A 186 -0.58 -17.25 -0.71
CA VAL A 186 -0.54 -16.73 0.65
C VAL A 186 0.73 -17.24 1.31
N LYS A 187 1.57 -16.31 1.75
CA LYS A 187 2.80 -16.62 2.49
C LYS A 187 2.53 -16.45 3.98
N VAL A 188 2.61 -17.54 4.73
CA VAL A 188 2.62 -17.51 6.19
C VAL A 188 4.06 -17.24 6.59
N VAL A 189 4.28 -16.10 7.27
CA VAL A 189 5.60 -15.60 7.64
C VAL A 189 5.60 -15.24 9.13
N ASP A 190 6.77 -15.23 9.73
CA ASP A 190 6.97 -14.62 11.01
C ASP A 190 7.74 -13.29 10.84
N GLU A 191 7.06 -12.19 11.07
CA GLU A 191 7.60 -10.82 11.09
C GLU A 191 7.29 -10.15 12.45
N THR A 192 6.95 -10.96 13.47
CA THR A 192 6.58 -10.52 14.81
C THR A 192 7.82 -10.53 15.69
N PRO A 193 8.25 -9.38 16.26
CA PRO A 193 9.37 -9.37 17.19
C PRO A 193 9.05 -10.11 18.50
N PRO A 194 10.05 -10.72 19.14
CA PRO A 194 9.88 -11.30 20.46
C PRO A 194 9.39 -10.28 21.49
N VAL A 195 8.70 -10.74 22.51
CA VAL A 195 8.29 -9.96 23.67
C VAL A 195 9.28 -10.19 24.81
N ILE A 196 9.84 -9.10 25.37
CA ILE A 196 10.74 -9.16 26.52
C ILE A 196 10.03 -8.60 27.76
N GLU A 197 9.89 -9.38 28.78
CA GLU A 197 9.33 -8.99 30.07
C GLU A 197 10.44 -8.92 31.13
N LEU A 198 10.59 -7.75 31.78
CA LEU A 198 11.53 -7.59 32.90
C LEU A 198 11.03 -8.37 34.12
N ARG A 199 11.84 -9.24 34.67
CA ARG A 199 11.57 -9.76 36.03
C ARG A 199 11.85 -8.64 37.03
N GLY A 200 10.88 -8.37 37.91
CA GLY A 200 10.95 -7.29 38.88
C GLY A 200 10.77 -5.89 38.28
N LYS A 201 11.31 -4.87 38.98
CA LYS A 201 11.05 -3.46 38.65
C LYS A 201 11.88 -2.98 37.45
N SER A 202 11.26 -2.19 36.57
CA SER A 202 11.94 -1.48 35.46
C SER A 202 12.85 -0.35 35.96
N LYS A 203 12.55 0.20 37.17
CA LYS A 203 13.35 1.19 37.85
C LYS A 203 13.72 0.67 39.24
N VAL A 204 15.02 0.51 39.49
CA VAL A 204 15.61 0.06 40.77
C VAL A 204 16.33 1.25 41.40
N ILE A 205 16.16 1.44 42.71
CA ILE A 205 16.85 2.50 43.48
C ILE A 205 17.64 1.81 44.59
N LEU A 206 18.95 2.05 44.60
CA LEU A 206 19.90 1.49 45.55
C LEU A 206 20.61 2.60 46.36
N LYS A 207 20.98 2.31 47.57
CA LYS A 207 21.95 3.14 48.31
C LYS A 207 23.34 2.98 47.68
N LYS A 208 24.18 4.00 47.83
CA LYS A 208 25.59 3.88 47.42
C LYS A 208 26.27 2.73 48.19
N GLY A 209 26.89 1.81 47.45
CA GLY A 209 27.52 0.59 47.98
C GLY A 209 26.59 -0.60 48.11
N GLU A 210 25.29 -0.44 47.97
CA GLU A 210 24.34 -1.55 48.01
C GLU A 210 24.48 -2.43 46.77
N PRO A 211 24.59 -3.78 46.89
CA PRO A 211 24.79 -4.65 45.75
C PRO A 211 23.58 -4.62 44.79
N TYR A 212 23.84 -4.53 43.49
CA TYR A 212 22.80 -4.69 42.46
C TYR A 212 22.61 -6.16 42.13
N ILE A 213 21.42 -6.66 42.38
CA ILE A 213 20.99 -8.00 41.96
C ILE A 213 20.11 -7.83 40.74
N ASP A 214 20.52 -8.42 39.62
CA ASP A 214 19.76 -8.37 38.38
C ASP A 214 18.80 -9.56 38.33
N GLU A 215 17.51 -9.28 38.41
CA GLU A 215 16.44 -10.30 38.35
C GLU A 215 16.27 -10.88 36.94
N GLY A 216 16.92 -10.27 35.91
CA GLY A 216 16.84 -10.72 34.52
C GLY A 216 15.53 -10.42 33.82
N VAL A 217 15.24 -11.22 32.80
CA VAL A 217 14.06 -11.10 31.94
C VAL A 217 13.51 -12.47 31.58
N ILE A 218 12.30 -12.51 31.04
CA ILE A 218 11.77 -13.61 30.23
C ILE A 218 11.57 -13.05 28.83
N ALA A 219 11.88 -13.83 27.80
CA ALA A 219 11.64 -13.46 26.42
C ALA A 219 10.93 -14.60 25.70
N THR A 220 9.81 -14.27 25.05
CA THR A 220 8.99 -15.24 24.31
C THR A 220 8.68 -14.70 22.91
N ASP A 221 8.57 -15.63 21.99
CA ASP A 221 8.23 -15.32 20.60
C ASP A 221 7.07 -16.22 20.15
N ASN A 222 6.27 -15.73 19.21
CA ASN A 222 5.10 -16.46 18.74
C ASN A 222 5.46 -17.73 17.95
N TYR A 223 6.62 -17.75 17.27
CA TYR A 223 7.11 -18.91 16.53
C TYR A 223 8.20 -19.67 17.27
N ASP A 224 9.25 -18.98 17.74
CA ASP A 224 10.40 -19.58 18.41
C ASP A 224 10.11 -20.06 19.84
N GLY A 225 8.99 -19.63 20.43
CA GLY A 225 8.62 -19.95 21.80
C GLY A 225 9.51 -19.22 22.83
N ASP A 226 10.07 -19.94 23.80
CA ASP A 226 10.99 -19.36 24.80
C ASP A 226 12.36 -19.06 24.20
N VAL A 227 12.68 -17.79 24.05
CA VAL A 227 13.95 -17.27 23.54
C VAL A 227 14.78 -16.58 24.63
N THR A 228 14.45 -16.79 25.91
CA THR A 228 15.11 -16.18 27.07
C THR A 228 16.63 -16.45 27.07
N SER A 229 17.05 -17.65 26.66
CA SER A 229 18.47 -18.02 26.58
C SER A 229 19.25 -17.26 25.51
N LYS A 230 18.55 -16.70 24.49
CA LYS A 230 19.15 -15.89 23.41
C LYS A 230 19.29 -14.43 23.78
N VAL A 231 18.81 -13.99 24.95
CA VAL A 231 18.84 -12.58 25.37
C VAL A 231 20.26 -12.12 25.61
N ILE A 232 20.62 -11.01 24.98
CA ILE A 232 21.90 -10.34 25.17
C ILE A 232 21.71 -9.19 26.16
N LYS A 233 22.41 -9.27 27.29
CA LYS A 233 22.46 -8.21 28.30
C LYS A 233 23.64 -7.29 28.05
N ARG A 234 23.39 -5.98 28.05
CA ARG A 234 24.42 -4.94 27.98
C ARG A 234 24.24 -3.92 29.11
N GLY A 235 25.34 -3.29 29.51
CA GLY A 235 25.35 -2.31 30.58
C GLY A 235 25.87 -2.91 31.89
N LYS A 236 26.57 -2.08 32.67
CA LYS A 236 27.13 -2.45 33.98
C LYS A 236 26.72 -1.40 35.00
N VAL A 237 26.27 -1.83 36.16
CA VAL A 237 25.93 -1.00 37.29
C VAL A 237 27.13 -0.95 38.23
N ASN A 238 27.64 0.28 38.50
CA ASN A 238 28.68 0.50 39.48
C ASN A 238 28.06 1.10 40.77
N THR A 239 27.81 0.28 41.75
CA THR A 239 27.13 0.65 42.98
C THR A 239 28.01 1.51 43.93
N SER A 240 29.35 1.51 43.74
CA SER A 240 30.23 2.37 44.52
C SER A 240 30.22 3.85 44.08
N ARG A 241 29.55 4.18 42.97
CA ARG A 241 29.38 5.52 42.45
C ARG A 241 27.92 5.87 42.28
N THR A 242 27.55 7.07 42.75
CA THR A 242 26.19 7.58 42.54
C THR A 242 25.94 7.87 41.07
N GLY A 243 24.69 7.70 40.62
CA GLY A 243 24.33 7.95 39.22
C GLY A 243 23.14 7.16 38.74
N TYR A 244 22.85 7.31 37.42
CA TYR A 244 21.85 6.53 36.73
C TYR A 244 22.55 5.59 35.75
N TYR A 245 22.28 4.31 35.90
CA TYR A 245 22.81 3.23 35.05
C TYR A 245 21.70 2.60 34.26
N LYS A 246 22.00 2.18 33.04
CA LYS A 246 21.08 1.44 32.18
C LYS A 246 21.57 0.03 31.95
N VAL A 247 20.68 -0.93 32.09
CA VAL A 247 20.89 -2.31 31.70
C VAL A 247 19.89 -2.60 30.58
N THR A 248 20.41 -2.92 29.40
CA THR A 248 19.61 -3.21 28.19
C THR A 248 19.61 -4.68 27.95
N TYR A 249 18.44 -5.24 27.72
CA TYR A 249 18.23 -6.62 27.31
C TYR A 249 17.69 -6.60 25.87
N SER A 250 18.28 -7.37 24.99
CA SER A 250 17.87 -7.45 23.61
C SER A 250 17.87 -8.89 23.12
N VAL A 251 16.98 -9.21 22.23
CA VAL A 251 16.86 -10.51 21.61
C VAL A 251 16.46 -10.38 20.15
N THR A 252 16.91 -11.30 19.35
CA THR A 252 16.54 -11.48 17.95
C THR A 252 16.05 -12.92 17.79
N ASP A 253 14.89 -13.09 17.15
CA ASP A 253 14.36 -14.41 16.82
C ASP A 253 15.12 -15.07 15.66
N SER A 254 14.65 -16.24 15.20
CA SER A 254 15.25 -16.97 14.09
C SER A 254 15.02 -16.33 12.72
N PHE A 255 14.08 -15.37 12.59
CA PHE A 255 13.76 -14.65 11.36
C PHE A 255 14.37 -13.26 11.30
N GLY A 256 15.07 -12.82 12.35
CA GLY A 256 15.75 -11.54 12.41
C GLY A 256 14.90 -10.41 12.99
N ASN A 257 13.71 -10.70 13.54
CA ASN A 257 12.91 -9.68 14.22
C ASN A 257 13.54 -9.38 15.59
N TYR A 258 13.74 -8.08 15.87
CA TYR A 258 14.51 -7.61 17.00
C TYR A 258 13.64 -6.87 18.01
N GLN A 259 13.90 -7.10 19.29
CA GLN A 259 13.30 -6.34 20.40
C GLN A 259 14.33 -6.02 21.46
N SER A 260 14.13 -4.91 22.18
CA SER A 260 14.94 -4.57 23.35
C SER A 260 14.13 -3.84 24.43
N VAL A 261 14.56 -4.02 25.68
CA VAL A 261 13.98 -3.34 26.84
C VAL A 261 15.10 -2.87 27.78
N GLU A 262 14.87 -1.80 28.52
CA GLU A 262 15.85 -1.22 29.43
C GLU A 262 15.35 -1.27 30.90
N ARG A 263 16.27 -1.60 31.81
CA ARG A 263 16.13 -1.37 33.26
C ARG A 263 16.99 -0.20 33.64
N THR A 264 16.44 0.77 34.35
CA THR A 264 17.17 1.88 34.92
C THR A 264 17.50 1.59 36.39
N VAL A 265 18.78 1.73 36.76
CA VAL A 265 19.23 1.59 38.15
C VAL A 265 19.76 2.96 38.63
N GLN A 266 19.14 3.51 39.64
CA GLN A 266 19.58 4.71 40.32
C GLN A 266 20.39 4.30 41.56
N VAL A 267 21.65 4.73 41.64
CA VAL A 267 22.50 4.53 42.81
C VAL A 267 22.62 5.87 43.57
N GLY A 268 22.24 5.87 44.82
CA GLY A 268 22.14 7.03 45.65
C GLY A 268 20.86 7.85 45.47
N THR A 269 20.65 8.80 46.36
CA THR A 269 19.55 9.77 46.26
C THR A 269 19.83 10.81 45.17
N ARG A 270 18.79 11.51 44.74
CA ARG A 270 18.91 12.59 43.77
C ARG A 270 19.88 13.66 44.23
N SER A 271 19.86 14.00 45.54
CA SER A 271 20.75 14.99 46.13
C SER A 271 22.22 14.56 46.08
N GLU A 272 22.50 13.26 46.40
CA GLU A 272 23.87 12.72 46.31
C GLU A 272 24.37 12.69 44.87
N ILE A 273 23.53 12.28 43.91
CA ILE A 273 23.86 12.30 42.48
C ILE A 273 24.17 13.72 42.01
N ASP A 274 23.36 14.69 42.43
CA ASP A 274 23.59 16.10 42.06
C ASP A 274 24.84 16.67 42.68
N LYS A 275 25.24 16.24 43.90
CA LYS A 275 26.52 16.66 44.52
C LYS A 275 27.73 16.04 43.81
N ASP A 276 27.64 14.78 43.47
CA ASP A 276 28.69 14.07 42.77
C ASP A 276 28.86 14.47 41.28
N ASN A 277 27.82 15.06 40.69
CA ASN A 277 27.80 15.44 39.28
C ASN A 277 27.34 16.91 39.13
N CYS A 278 28.21 17.87 39.38
CA CYS A 278 27.85 19.27 39.37
C CYS A 278 28.95 20.18 38.83
N ILE A 279 28.53 21.37 38.43
CA ILE A 279 29.37 22.50 38.15
C ILE A 279 29.21 23.49 39.31
N MET A 280 30.29 23.91 39.91
CA MET A 280 30.31 24.91 40.94
C MET A 280 31.01 26.16 40.42
N VAL A 281 30.43 27.34 40.59
CA VAL A 281 30.96 28.61 40.13
C VAL A 281 30.96 29.58 41.31
N SER A 282 32.15 29.98 41.75
CA SER A 282 32.31 31.07 42.73
C SER A 282 32.49 32.40 42.00
N ILE A 283 31.54 33.33 42.19
CA ILE A 283 31.63 34.70 41.65
C ILE A 283 32.72 35.47 42.35
N LYS A 284 32.88 35.27 43.64
CA LYS A 284 33.92 35.93 44.44
C LYS A 284 35.33 35.54 43.98
N ASP A 285 35.55 34.24 43.76
CA ASP A 285 36.88 33.72 43.40
C ASP A 285 37.08 33.68 41.88
N GLN A 286 36.08 34.03 41.11
CA GLN A 286 36.05 33.91 39.64
C GLN A 286 36.61 32.57 39.18
N LYS A 287 36.09 31.49 39.76
CA LYS A 287 36.57 30.12 39.57
C LYS A 287 35.45 29.15 39.39
N LEU A 288 35.67 28.15 38.56
CA LEU A 288 34.75 27.03 38.29
C LEU A 288 35.42 25.71 38.65
N TRP A 289 34.60 24.79 39.20
CA TRP A 289 34.94 23.39 39.42
C TRP A 289 33.88 22.54 38.76
N PHE A 290 34.29 21.53 38.01
CA PHE A 290 33.40 20.56 37.40
C PHE A 290 33.66 19.16 37.97
N TYR A 291 32.64 18.56 38.59
CA TYR A 291 32.68 17.25 39.19
C TYR A 291 31.88 16.24 38.39
N GLN A 292 32.42 15.04 38.25
CA GLN A 292 31.70 13.87 37.73
C GLN A 292 31.97 12.64 38.59
N ASN A 293 30.91 11.94 39.00
CA ASN A 293 31.00 10.78 39.87
C ASN A 293 31.85 11.03 41.14
N GLY A 294 31.72 12.19 41.73
CA GLY A 294 32.46 12.60 42.89
C GLY A 294 33.91 13.02 42.66
N ASN A 295 34.41 12.90 41.44
CA ASN A 295 35.79 13.28 41.10
C ASN A 295 35.80 14.66 40.44
N LEU A 296 36.80 15.48 40.82
CA LEU A 296 37.07 16.73 40.14
C LEU A 296 37.62 16.46 38.75
N VAL A 297 36.88 16.86 37.72
CA VAL A 297 37.26 16.69 36.30
C VAL A 297 38.18 17.81 35.85
N LEU A 298 37.81 19.04 36.19
CA LEU A 298 38.61 20.24 35.91
C LEU A 298 38.29 21.38 36.86
N THR A 299 39.19 22.32 36.94
CA THR A 299 38.96 23.65 37.51
C THR A 299 39.50 24.71 36.56
N SER A 300 38.89 25.89 36.54
CA SER A 300 39.26 26.99 35.64
C SER A 300 38.93 28.35 36.23
N GLY A 301 39.66 29.36 35.86
CA GLY A 301 39.21 30.74 35.96
C GLY A 301 38.02 30.99 35.04
N VAL A 302 37.11 31.84 35.43
CA VAL A 302 35.93 32.28 34.67
C VAL A 302 35.83 33.80 34.67
N VAL A 303 35.00 34.37 33.80
CA VAL A 303 34.58 35.77 33.93
C VAL A 303 33.04 35.77 33.98
N THR A 304 32.52 36.20 35.12
CA THR A 304 31.07 36.36 35.35
C THR A 304 30.59 37.75 34.93
N GLY A 305 29.35 38.06 35.14
CA GLY A 305 28.73 39.35 34.83
C GLY A 305 29.46 40.53 35.51
N THR A 306 29.40 41.70 34.87
CA THR A 306 29.99 42.95 35.40
C THR A 306 29.29 43.31 36.68
N LYS A 307 30.06 43.43 37.74
CA LYS A 307 29.55 43.69 39.08
C LYS A 307 28.73 44.98 39.14
N ASN A 308 27.56 44.90 39.78
CA ASN A 308 26.60 46.00 39.96
C ASN A 308 25.98 46.56 38.66
N THR A 309 26.27 45.95 37.51
CA THR A 309 25.69 46.35 36.22
C THR A 309 24.95 45.17 35.57
N TRP A 310 25.62 44.04 35.48
CA TRP A 310 25.14 42.82 34.82
C TRP A 310 25.46 41.58 35.69
N ASP A 311 25.05 41.61 36.95
CA ASP A 311 25.42 40.55 37.89
C ASP A 311 24.98 39.16 37.40
N THR A 312 25.86 38.17 37.51
CA THR A 312 25.50 36.77 37.30
C THR A 312 24.56 36.31 38.43
N ILE A 313 23.48 35.66 38.09
CA ILE A 313 22.51 35.12 39.07
C ILE A 313 23.16 34.10 39.99
N THR A 314 22.82 34.13 41.26
CA THR A 314 23.26 33.15 42.27
C THR A 314 22.16 32.15 42.56
N GLY A 315 22.54 30.94 42.95
CA GLY A 315 21.58 29.90 43.32
C GLY A 315 21.94 28.51 42.80
N SER A 316 20.93 27.66 42.74
CA SER A 316 21.06 26.29 42.29
C SER A 316 20.27 26.06 41.02
N PHE A 317 20.97 25.95 39.93
CA PHE A 317 20.44 25.78 38.57
C PHE A 317 20.71 24.39 38.00
N ARG A 318 20.28 24.18 36.77
CA ARG A 318 20.63 23.01 35.95
C ARG A 318 20.92 23.46 34.51
N ILE A 319 21.80 22.76 33.81
CA ILE A 319 21.86 22.91 32.35
C ILE A 319 20.49 22.59 31.78
N ARG A 320 19.83 23.56 31.14
CA ARG A 320 18.50 23.48 30.56
C ARG A 320 18.53 23.03 29.11
N SER A 321 19.45 23.58 28.34
CA SER A 321 19.69 23.25 26.95
C SER A 321 21.15 23.42 26.60
N LYS A 322 21.55 22.83 25.47
CA LYS A 322 22.91 22.92 24.94
C LYS A 322 22.84 23.18 23.45
N ALA A 323 23.68 24.07 22.92
CA ALA A 323 23.83 24.30 21.51
C ALA A 323 25.31 24.39 21.14
N MET A 324 25.69 23.90 19.98
CA MET A 324 27.01 24.02 19.40
C MET A 324 26.93 24.96 18.21
N GLY A 325 27.81 26.02 18.22
CA GLY A 325 27.84 27.01 17.16
C GLY A 325 26.56 27.86 17.10
N THR A 326 26.47 28.88 17.99
CA THR A 326 25.29 29.75 18.01
C THR A 326 25.68 31.20 18.26
N TYR A 327 24.79 32.11 17.88
CA TYR A 327 24.95 33.54 18.26
C TYR A 327 24.22 33.83 19.55
N LEU A 328 24.91 34.46 20.48
CA LEU A 328 24.27 35.13 21.61
C LEU A 328 24.00 36.58 21.22
N THR A 329 22.74 36.99 21.38
CA THR A 329 22.28 38.33 20.99
C THR A 329 21.71 39.07 22.20
N GLY A 330 22.09 40.34 22.35
CA GLY A 330 21.48 41.27 23.28
C GLY A 330 21.13 42.56 22.56
N ALA A 331 20.73 43.60 23.30
CA ALA A 331 20.32 44.86 22.73
C ALA A 331 21.45 45.52 21.91
N ASP A 332 22.71 45.35 22.35
CA ASP A 332 23.91 46.04 21.85
C ASP A 332 25.03 45.09 21.41
N TYR A 333 24.79 43.77 21.41
CA TYR A 333 25.78 42.80 20.97
C TYR A 333 25.20 41.62 20.19
N LYS A 334 26.02 41.05 19.30
CA LYS A 334 25.82 39.76 18.64
C LYS A 334 27.17 39.05 18.59
N THR A 335 27.31 38.00 19.39
CA THR A 335 28.59 37.31 19.59
C THR A 335 28.44 35.83 19.28
N TRP A 336 29.37 35.28 18.48
CA TRP A 336 29.42 33.85 18.20
C TRP A 336 30.08 33.09 19.35
N VAL A 337 29.47 31.96 19.75
CA VAL A 337 30.04 31.01 20.70
C VAL A 337 30.01 29.61 20.13
N ASN A 338 31.03 28.81 20.43
CA ASN A 338 31.10 27.44 19.93
C ASN A 338 30.31 26.47 20.82
N TYR A 339 30.24 26.73 22.12
CA TYR A 339 29.61 25.86 23.12
C TYR A 339 28.73 26.69 24.04
N TRP A 340 27.41 26.53 23.89
CA TRP A 340 26.41 27.19 24.71
C TRP A 340 25.72 26.19 25.64
N MET A 341 25.60 26.52 26.91
CA MET A 341 24.92 25.74 27.94
C MET A 341 24.05 26.67 28.78
N LEU A 342 22.76 26.76 28.44
CA LEU A 342 21.79 27.59 29.14
C LEU A 342 21.51 27.01 30.53
N ILE A 343 21.47 27.84 31.57
CA ILE A 343 21.12 27.42 32.95
C ILE A 343 19.82 28.02 33.45
N ASP A 344 19.42 29.18 32.93
CA ASP A 344 18.17 29.82 33.29
C ASP A 344 17.45 30.42 32.10
N TYR A 345 16.16 30.07 31.93
CA TYR A 345 15.31 30.55 30.84
C TYR A 345 14.87 32.01 31.05
N GLY A 346 14.68 32.43 32.30
CA GLY A 346 14.16 33.77 32.59
C GLY A 346 15.19 34.88 32.28
N THR A 347 16.42 34.67 32.64
CA THR A 347 17.51 35.63 32.43
C THR A 347 18.34 35.33 31.19
N GLN A 348 18.13 34.20 30.54
CA GLN A 348 18.96 33.73 29.41
C GLN A 348 20.43 33.59 29.75
N ILE A 349 20.78 33.38 31.03
CA ILE A 349 22.13 33.19 31.48
C ILE A 349 22.57 31.74 31.27
N GLY A 350 23.82 31.56 30.84
CA GLY A 350 24.45 30.26 30.61
C GLY A 350 25.98 30.30 30.72
N LEU A 351 26.55 29.12 30.49
CA LEU A 351 27.99 28.94 30.36
C LEU A 351 28.36 28.84 28.89
N HIS A 352 29.42 29.54 28.46
CA HIS A 352 29.89 29.46 27.07
C HIS A 352 31.39 29.81 26.96
N ASP A 353 32.00 29.42 25.85
CA ASP A 353 33.34 29.87 25.51
C ASP A 353 33.35 31.37 25.17
N ALA A 354 34.42 32.02 25.53
CA ALA A 354 34.66 33.44 25.22
C ALA A 354 36.01 33.58 24.54
N THR A 355 36.08 33.22 23.26
CA THR A 355 37.33 33.21 22.47
C THR A 355 37.93 34.59 22.25
N TRP A 356 37.16 35.65 22.47
CA TRP A 356 37.61 37.04 22.43
C TRP A 356 38.36 37.48 23.69
N ARG A 357 38.45 36.63 24.73
CA ARG A 357 39.18 36.90 25.97
C ARG A 357 40.47 36.10 26.02
N SER A 358 41.54 36.79 26.40
CA SER A 358 42.87 36.19 26.64
C SER A 358 43.09 35.79 28.12
N SER A 359 42.26 36.30 29.02
CA SER A 359 42.41 36.10 30.48
C SER A 359 41.07 35.80 31.14
N PHE A 360 41.12 34.96 32.17
CA PHE A 360 39.96 34.55 32.97
C PHE A 360 40.31 34.53 34.45
N GLY A 361 39.36 34.84 35.31
CA GLY A 361 39.56 34.87 36.76
C GLY A 361 39.92 36.23 37.33
N GLY A 362 40.27 36.27 38.58
CA GLY A 362 40.73 37.49 39.28
C GLY A 362 39.66 38.58 39.43
N SER A 363 40.02 39.82 39.17
CA SER A 363 39.14 40.98 39.35
C SER A 363 38.49 41.46 38.04
N ILE A 364 38.63 40.75 36.93
CA ILE A 364 38.15 41.15 35.60
C ILE A 364 36.64 41.49 35.62
N TYR A 365 35.82 40.71 36.33
CA TYR A 365 34.38 40.91 36.43
C TYR A 365 33.98 42.26 37.07
N LYS A 366 34.88 42.92 37.79
CA LYS A 366 34.56 44.19 38.41
C LYS A 366 34.48 45.36 37.43
N TYR A 367 35.12 45.25 36.26
CA TYR A 367 35.20 46.35 35.27
C TYR A 367 35.06 45.89 33.80
N ASN A 368 35.30 44.62 33.52
CA ASN A 368 35.19 44.04 32.18
C ASN A 368 34.56 42.63 32.24
N GLY A 369 33.44 42.52 32.93
CA GLY A 369 32.67 41.29 33.04
C GLY A 369 31.85 40.95 31.77
N SER A 370 31.02 39.97 31.87
CA SER A 370 30.01 39.62 30.87
C SER A 370 28.67 40.37 31.13
N HIS A 371 27.68 40.17 30.30
CA HIS A 371 26.28 40.60 30.52
C HIS A 371 25.50 39.59 31.39
N GLY A 372 26.13 38.92 32.33
CA GLY A 372 25.55 37.97 33.25
C GLY A 372 25.96 36.50 32.99
N CYS A 373 26.35 36.14 31.80
CA CYS A 373 26.81 34.78 31.46
C CYS A 373 28.13 34.44 32.12
N ILE A 374 28.42 33.15 32.23
CA ILE A 374 29.68 32.61 32.75
C ILE A 374 30.61 32.32 31.58
N ASN A 375 31.56 33.22 31.32
CA ASN A 375 32.51 33.10 30.23
C ASN A 375 33.64 32.15 30.62
N LEU A 376 33.94 31.21 29.73
CA LEU A 376 34.95 30.16 29.93
C LEU A 376 36.01 30.18 28.85
N PRO A 377 37.25 29.74 29.17
CA PRO A 377 38.23 29.39 28.14
C PRO A 377 37.61 28.31 27.19
N TYR A 378 37.96 28.40 25.90
CA TYR A 378 37.44 27.51 24.87
C TYR A 378 37.54 26.02 25.24
N GLY A 379 38.72 25.54 25.66
CA GLY A 379 38.96 24.14 26.03
C GLY A 379 38.12 23.68 27.22
N VAL A 380 37.85 24.60 28.17
CA VAL A 380 37.02 24.35 29.36
C VAL A 380 35.56 24.21 28.94
N ALA A 381 35.03 25.16 28.16
CA ALA A 381 33.66 25.09 27.63
C ALA A 381 33.43 23.82 26.81
N LYS A 382 34.38 23.48 25.92
CA LYS A 382 34.35 22.24 25.12
C LYS A 382 34.27 20.98 26.01
N THR A 383 35.12 20.92 27.05
CA THR A 383 35.17 19.77 27.96
C THR A 383 33.88 19.64 28.75
N ILE A 384 33.35 20.72 29.30
CA ILE A 384 32.08 20.71 30.04
C ILE A 384 30.95 20.37 29.09
N TYR A 385 30.87 20.98 27.90
CA TYR A 385 29.84 20.71 26.91
C TYR A 385 29.80 19.24 26.54
N ASN A 386 30.92 18.59 26.26
CA ASN A 386 30.97 17.19 25.86
C ASN A 386 30.63 16.22 26.99
N ARG A 387 30.95 16.56 28.24
CA ARG A 387 30.84 15.66 29.38
C ARG A 387 29.60 15.89 30.25
N ALA A 388 29.17 17.15 30.42
CA ALA A 388 27.97 17.47 31.18
C ALA A 388 26.70 17.22 30.33
N LYS A 389 25.65 16.67 30.94
CA LYS A 389 24.36 16.42 30.30
C LYS A 389 23.38 17.54 30.64
N VAL A 390 22.35 17.70 29.80
CA VAL A 390 21.15 18.47 30.18
C VAL A 390 20.64 17.90 31.50
N GLY A 391 20.31 18.74 32.45
CA GLY A 391 19.95 18.38 33.81
C GLY A 391 21.12 18.37 34.81
N THR A 392 22.40 18.46 34.34
CA THR A 392 23.55 18.62 35.28
C THR A 392 23.35 19.83 36.18
N ARG A 393 23.55 19.67 37.48
CA ARG A 393 23.40 20.71 38.47
C ARG A 393 24.49 21.77 38.31
N VAL A 394 24.12 23.04 38.44
CA VAL A 394 25.05 24.20 38.44
C VAL A 394 24.78 25.01 39.69
N TYR A 395 25.76 25.15 40.56
CA TYR A 395 25.74 26.01 41.72
C TYR A 395 26.55 27.29 41.46
N VAL A 396 25.89 28.43 41.58
CA VAL A 396 26.52 29.74 41.41
C VAL A 396 26.38 30.49 42.73
N TYR A 397 27.51 30.90 43.33
CA TYR A 397 27.54 31.54 44.64
C TYR A 397 28.67 32.60 44.75
#